data_4a822622da1a04e81aca8946dcf401e6
#
_entry.id   4a822622da1a04e81aca8946dcf401e6
#
_cell.length_a   1.000
_cell.length_b   1.000
_cell.length_c   1.000
_cell.angle_alpha   90.00
_cell.angle_beta   90.00
_cell.angle_gamma   90.00
#
_symmetry.space_group_name_H-M   'P 1'
#
loop_
_entity.id
_entity.type
_entity.pdbx_description
1 polymer ?
#
loop_
_entity_poly.entity_id
_entity_poly.type
_entity_poly.pdbx_seq_one_letter_code
_entity_poly.pdbx_strand_id
1 'polypeptide(L)'
;MSNIECIMFDCDGTLVDSEVLCCRAYVVMFAHYDIHLSLEEVIKRFKGVKLNEIVALVSKENGLDEPIEKLEKLYRDEVARLFDAELQPIAGAKTLLEQIALPVCVVSNGPVSKMQHSLGLTGLLPFFAERLYSGYDIQCWKPDPALIYHAAEEMKVAAERCILIEDSAAGTHAGIAAGIPVYYYCADPHNQPIHHPLVTMFDDMRQLPDLWRARGWQITQS
;
A
#
# COMPACT_ATOMS: atom_id res chain seq x y z
N MET A 1 0.01 25.21 14.74
CA MET A 1 0.04 23.83 14.25
C MET A 1 -0.96 23.76 13.10
N SER A 2 -0.55 23.31 11.91
CA SER A 2 -1.47 23.17 10.77
C SER A 2 -2.53 22.13 11.13
N ASN A 3 -3.80 22.51 10.92
CA ASN A 3 -4.92 21.60 11.12
C ASN A 3 -4.91 20.57 10.00
N ILE A 4 -4.95 19.29 10.32
CA ILE A 4 -5.05 18.22 9.30
C ILE A 4 -6.45 18.25 8.70
N GLU A 5 -6.52 18.11 7.38
CA GLU A 5 -7.76 18.18 6.61
C GLU A 5 -8.00 16.94 5.73
N CYS A 6 -6.98 16.10 5.51
CA CYS A 6 -7.10 14.88 4.74
C CYS A 6 -6.16 13.78 5.26
N ILE A 7 -6.61 12.53 5.22
CA ILE A 7 -5.79 11.36 5.51
C ILE A 7 -5.66 10.54 4.25
N MET A 8 -4.41 10.31 3.85
CA MET A 8 -4.03 9.45 2.74
C MET A 8 -3.63 8.08 3.29
N PHE A 9 -4.13 7.02 2.70
CA PHE A 9 -3.77 5.65 3.04
C PHE A 9 -3.06 5.01 1.85
N ASP A 10 -1.99 4.27 2.08
CA ASP A 10 -1.61 3.22 1.15
C ASP A 10 -2.66 2.11 1.17
N CYS A 11 -2.65 1.22 0.17
CA CYS A 11 -3.61 0.13 0.04
C CYS A 11 -3.04 -1.21 0.54
N ASP A 12 -2.05 -1.72 -0.19
CA ASP A 12 -1.48 -3.05 0.02
C ASP A 12 -0.60 -3.07 1.28
N GLY A 13 -0.85 -3.99 2.22
CA GLY A 13 -0.11 -4.06 3.49
C GLY A 13 -0.54 -3.01 4.54
N THR A 14 -1.28 -1.98 4.13
CA THR A 14 -1.80 -0.93 5.03
C THR A 14 -3.30 -1.07 5.31
N LEU A 15 -4.13 -1.14 4.28
CA LEU A 15 -5.59 -1.32 4.41
C LEU A 15 -5.99 -2.79 4.28
N VAL A 16 -5.33 -3.52 3.41
CA VAL A 16 -5.61 -4.92 3.10
C VAL A 16 -4.37 -5.78 3.32
N ASP A 17 -4.55 -6.96 3.90
CA ASP A 17 -3.47 -7.93 4.20
C ASP A 17 -3.10 -8.73 2.94
N SER A 18 -2.53 -8.05 1.97
CA SER A 18 -2.27 -8.56 0.62
C SER A 18 -0.84 -9.06 0.40
N GLU A 19 0.12 -8.68 1.22
CA GLU A 19 1.55 -8.89 0.98
C GLU A 19 1.93 -10.37 0.82
N VAL A 20 1.48 -11.23 1.75
CA VAL A 20 1.75 -12.67 1.68
C VAL A 20 1.06 -13.32 0.47
N LEU A 21 -0.16 -12.88 0.15
CA LEU A 21 -0.91 -13.39 -1.01
C LEU A 21 -0.23 -13.00 -2.32
N CYS A 22 0.28 -11.77 -2.43
CA CYS A 22 1.08 -11.33 -3.56
C CYS A 22 2.36 -12.16 -3.72
N CYS A 23 3.06 -12.47 -2.61
CA CYS A 23 4.23 -13.33 -2.64
C CYS A 23 3.87 -14.77 -3.07
N ARG A 24 2.76 -15.33 -2.59
CA ARG A 24 2.26 -16.65 -2.99
C ARG A 24 1.92 -16.70 -4.48
N ALA A 25 1.41 -15.63 -5.05
CA ALA A 25 1.10 -15.57 -6.49
C ALA A 25 2.37 -15.78 -7.36
N TYR A 26 3.52 -15.23 -6.94
CA TYR A 26 4.79 -15.53 -7.64
C TYR A 26 5.16 -17.00 -7.57
N VAL A 27 5.03 -17.61 -6.39
CA VAL A 27 5.34 -19.06 -6.21
C VAL A 27 4.48 -19.89 -7.16
N VAL A 28 3.18 -19.62 -7.22
CA VAL A 28 2.25 -20.37 -8.08
C VAL A 28 2.53 -20.10 -9.56
N MET A 29 2.70 -18.83 -9.94
CA MET A 29 2.95 -18.45 -11.33
C MET A 29 4.23 -19.11 -11.87
N PHE A 30 5.34 -19.05 -11.15
CA PHE A 30 6.60 -19.62 -11.61
C PHE A 30 6.60 -21.16 -11.61
N ALA A 31 5.82 -21.79 -10.71
CA ALA A 31 5.64 -23.24 -10.72
C ALA A 31 5.01 -23.78 -12.03
N HIS A 32 4.22 -22.98 -12.75
CA HIS A 32 3.73 -23.36 -14.09
C HIS A 32 4.83 -23.54 -15.13
N TYR A 33 6.01 -23.06 -14.84
CA TYR A 33 7.21 -23.16 -15.69
C TYR A 33 8.30 -24.03 -15.07
N ASP A 34 7.93 -24.94 -14.14
CA ASP A 34 8.84 -25.80 -13.39
C ASP A 34 9.91 -25.03 -12.58
N ILE A 35 9.67 -23.74 -12.30
CA ILE A 35 10.52 -22.93 -11.43
C ILE A 35 9.93 -22.94 -10.02
N HIS A 36 10.60 -23.62 -9.09
CA HIS A 36 10.13 -23.83 -7.74
C HIS A 36 10.81 -22.86 -6.77
N LEU A 37 10.08 -21.79 -6.40
CA LEU A 37 10.50 -20.84 -5.38
C LEU A 37 9.79 -21.15 -4.06
N SER A 38 10.48 -21.06 -2.93
CA SER A 38 9.83 -21.11 -1.64
C SER A 38 9.19 -19.76 -1.31
N LEU A 39 8.09 -19.77 -0.54
CA LEU A 39 7.44 -18.53 -0.11
C LEU A 39 8.40 -17.65 0.71
N GLU A 40 9.20 -18.27 1.60
CA GLU A 40 10.20 -17.56 2.40
C GLU A 40 11.24 -16.85 1.53
N GLU A 41 11.72 -17.51 0.48
CA GLU A 41 12.63 -16.90 -0.48
C GLU A 41 12.00 -15.71 -1.20
N VAL A 42 10.76 -15.85 -1.65
CA VAL A 42 10.03 -14.78 -2.35
C VAL A 42 9.82 -13.56 -1.42
N ILE A 43 9.38 -13.78 -0.19
CA ILE A 43 9.23 -12.71 0.79
C ILE A 43 10.56 -12.00 1.04
N LYS A 44 11.62 -12.74 1.26
CA LYS A 44 12.94 -12.17 1.55
C LYS A 44 13.55 -11.38 0.39
N ARG A 45 13.34 -11.86 -0.85
CA ARG A 45 13.96 -11.26 -2.04
C ARG A 45 13.12 -10.18 -2.69
N PHE A 46 11.80 -10.29 -2.65
CA PHE A 46 10.92 -9.59 -3.57
C PHE A 46 9.84 -8.73 -2.91
N LYS A 47 9.67 -8.79 -1.60
CA LYS A 47 8.71 -7.91 -0.91
C LYS A 47 9.03 -6.44 -1.21
N GLY A 48 8.04 -5.70 -1.73
CA GLY A 48 8.18 -4.30 -2.10
C GLY A 48 8.91 -4.02 -3.42
N VAL A 49 9.39 -5.06 -4.11
CA VAL A 49 10.01 -4.93 -5.45
C VAL A 49 8.93 -4.87 -6.52
N LYS A 50 9.18 -4.14 -7.61
CA LYS A 50 8.24 -4.01 -8.71
C LYS A 50 8.07 -5.33 -9.47
N LEU A 51 6.82 -5.61 -9.87
CA LEU A 51 6.44 -6.83 -10.59
C LEU A 51 7.36 -7.14 -11.78
N ASN A 52 7.56 -6.16 -12.67
CA ASN A 52 8.40 -6.34 -13.86
C ASN A 52 9.86 -6.66 -13.54
N GLU A 53 10.40 -6.10 -12.46
CA GLU A 53 11.78 -6.37 -12.01
C GLU A 53 11.91 -7.80 -11.49
N ILE A 54 10.93 -8.28 -10.72
CA ILE A 54 10.88 -9.65 -10.20
C ILE A 54 10.78 -10.64 -11.35
N VAL A 55 9.84 -10.41 -12.26
CA VAL A 55 9.62 -11.28 -13.42
C VAL A 55 10.87 -11.35 -14.29
N ALA A 56 11.47 -10.21 -14.62
CA ALA A 56 12.69 -10.16 -15.42
C ALA A 56 13.88 -10.89 -14.74
N LEU A 57 14.04 -10.69 -13.43
CA LEU A 57 15.13 -11.30 -12.66
C LEU A 57 15.00 -12.82 -12.61
N VAL A 58 13.82 -13.32 -12.18
CA VAL A 58 13.60 -14.78 -12.04
C VAL A 58 13.64 -15.47 -13.40
N SER A 59 13.09 -14.87 -14.45
CA SER A 59 13.17 -15.40 -15.82
C SER A 59 14.62 -15.52 -16.28
N LYS A 60 15.44 -14.49 -16.06
CA LYS A 60 16.85 -14.51 -16.39
C LYS A 60 17.63 -15.57 -15.60
N GLU A 61 17.39 -15.70 -14.30
CA GLU A 61 18.05 -16.69 -13.44
C GLU A 61 17.77 -18.13 -13.88
N ASN A 62 16.59 -18.39 -14.44
CA ASN A 62 16.12 -19.74 -14.80
C ASN A 62 16.09 -20.00 -16.31
N GLY A 63 16.52 -19.06 -17.13
CA GLY A 63 16.50 -19.22 -18.59
C GLY A 63 15.09 -19.30 -19.18
N LEU A 64 14.09 -18.67 -18.52
CA LEU A 64 12.72 -18.64 -19.00
C LEU A 64 12.58 -17.60 -20.10
N ASP A 65 12.27 -18.06 -21.32
CA ASP A 65 12.06 -17.21 -22.52
C ASP A 65 10.56 -17.06 -22.80
N GLU A 66 9.90 -16.33 -21.93
CA GLU A 66 8.47 -15.97 -22.08
C GLU A 66 8.30 -14.45 -22.07
N PRO A 67 7.34 -13.90 -22.86
CA PRO A 67 7.03 -12.47 -22.83
C PRO A 67 6.65 -12.01 -21.41
N ILE A 68 7.24 -10.90 -20.96
CA ILE A 68 7.01 -10.34 -19.63
C ILE A 68 5.51 -10.06 -19.42
N GLU A 69 4.82 -9.55 -20.44
CA GLU A 69 3.40 -9.23 -20.40
C GLU A 69 2.53 -10.47 -20.13
N LYS A 70 2.94 -11.64 -20.65
CA LYS A 70 2.27 -12.93 -20.38
C LYS A 70 2.43 -13.34 -18.93
N LEU A 71 3.65 -13.23 -18.39
CA LEU A 71 3.95 -13.55 -16.99
C LEU A 71 3.26 -12.58 -16.04
N GLU A 72 3.26 -11.28 -16.35
CA GLU A 72 2.53 -10.29 -15.56
C GLU A 72 1.02 -10.57 -15.53
N LYS A 73 0.45 -10.96 -16.68
CA LYS A 73 -0.96 -11.33 -16.73
C LYS A 73 -1.26 -12.53 -15.84
N LEU A 74 -0.46 -13.61 -15.94
CA LEU A 74 -0.62 -14.80 -15.09
C LEU A 74 -0.50 -14.46 -13.60
N TYR A 75 0.47 -13.62 -13.24
CA TYR A 75 0.62 -13.13 -11.87
C TYR A 75 -0.65 -12.39 -11.40
N ARG A 76 -1.17 -11.45 -12.19
CA ARG A 76 -2.36 -10.68 -11.84
C ARG A 76 -3.61 -11.56 -11.72
N ASP A 77 -3.77 -12.54 -12.60
CA ASP A 77 -4.86 -13.51 -12.55
C ASP A 77 -4.78 -14.34 -11.27
N GLU A 78 -3.56 -14.77 -10.87
CA GLU A 78 -3.36 -15.53 -9.64
C GLU A 78 -3.55 -14.68 -8.38
N VAL A 79 -3.08 -13.43 -8.37
CA VAL A 79 -3.37 -12.48 -7.27
C VAL A 79 -4.87 -12.31 -7.10
N ALA A 80 -5.61 -12.10 -8.19
CA ALA A 80 -7.06 -11.94 -8.12
C ALA A 80 -7.73 -13.18 -7.51
N ARG A 81 -7.33 -14.38 -7.96
CA ARG A 81 -7.84 -15.65 -7.43
C ARG A 81 -7.57 -15.83 -5.93
N LEU A 82 -6.37 -15.48 -5.49
CA LEU A 82 -6.00 -15.55 -4.06
C LEU A 82 -6.75 -14.51 -3.23
N PHE A 83 -6.92 -13.31 -3.77
CA PHE A 83 -7.69 -12.26 -3.10
C PHE A 83 -9.16 -12.66 -2.92
N ASP A 84 -9.81 -13.19 -3.97
CA ASP A 84 -11.19 -13.69 -3.90
C ASP A 84 -11.37 -14.75 -2.81
N ALA A 85 -10.36 -15.57 -2.58
CA ALA A 85 -10.42 -16.68 -1.64
C ALA A 85 -10.07 -16.31 -0.20
N GLU A 86 -9.11 -15.41 0.01
CA GLU A 86 -8.41 -15.31 1.30
C GLU A 86 -8.19 -13.86 1.80
N LEU A 87 -8.36 -12.82 0.95
CA LEU A 87 -8.01 -11.45 1.34
C LEU A 87 -8.82 -10.97 2.54
N GLN A 88 -8.14 -10.40 3.52
CA GLN A 88 -8.75 -9.78 4.69
C GLN A 88 -8.32 -8.31 4.81
N PRO A 89 -9.11 -7.46 5.46
CA PRO A 89 -8.65 -6.14 5.85
C PRO A 89 -7.57 -6.27 6.94
N ILE A 90 -6.64 -5.33 6.97
CA ILE A 90 -5.71 -5.19 8.10
C ILE A 90 -6.52 -5.00 9.39
N ALA A 91 -6.08 -5.69 10.45
CA ALA A 91 -6.75 -5.65 11.75
C ALA A 91 -6.89 -4.21 12.26
N GLY A 92 -8.13 -3.82 12.57
CA GLY A 92 -8.46 -2.47 13.05
C GLY A 92 -8.66 -1.42 11.95
N ALA A 93 -8.31 -1.66 10.69
CA ALA A 93 -8.44 -0.67 9.61
C ALA A 93 -9.90 -0.23 9.39
N LYS A 94 -10.84 -1.17 9.36
CA LYS A 94 -12.26 -0.83 9.21
C LYS A 94 -12.78 0.01 10.37
N THR A 95 -12.52 -0.42 11.59
CA THR A 95 -12.94 0.32 12.80
C THR A 95 -12.32 1.71 12.86
N LEU A 96 -11.06 1.84 12.43
CA LEU A 96 -10.40 3.15 12.32
C LEU A 96 -11.13 4.04 11.31
N LEU A 97 -11.42 3.54 10.10
CA LEU A 97 -12.12 4.30 9.06
C LEU A 97 -13.52 4.75 9.50
N GLU A 98 -14.24 3.93 10.27
CA GLU A 98 -15.53 4.26 10.85
C GLU A 98 -15.47 5.43 11.86
N GLN A 99 -14.32 5.63 12.50
CA GLN A 99 -14.12 6.70 13.48
C GLN A 99 -13.62 8.02 12.86
N ILE A 100 -13.02 7.98 11.67
CA ILE A 100 -12.44 9.16 11.05
C ILE A 100 -13.55 10.13 10.60
N ALA A 101 -13.42 11.40 11.00
CA ALA A 101 -14.33 12.48 10.62
C ALA A 101 -13.85 13.29 9.41
N LEU A 102 -12.59 13.12 9.01
CA LEU A 102 -11.97 13.86 7.90
C LEU A 102 -12.10 13.10 6.57
N PRO A 103 -11.99 13.80 5.43
CA PRO A 103 -11.86 13.16 4.14
C PRO A 103 -10.68 12.19 4.10
N VAL A 104 -10.90 11.02 3.49
CA VAL A 104 -9.86 9.99 3.29
C VAL A 104 -9.71 9.68 1.81
N CYS A 105 -8.51 9.32 1.38
CA CYS A 105 -8.22 8.81 0.05
C CYS A 105 -7.16 7.71 0.09
N VAL A 106 -7.04 6.99 -1.01
CA VAL A 106 -6.00 5.97 -1.20
C VAL A 106 -4.95 6.48 -2.18
N VAL A 107 -3.67 6.26 -1.86
CA VAL A 107 -2.52 6.59 -2.70
C VAL A 107 -1.65 5.36 -2.85
N SER A 108 -1.70 4.69 -3.99
CA SER A 108 -1.07 3.38 -4.20
C SER A 108 -0.20 3.33 -5.45
N ASN A 109 0.87 2.54 -5.38
CA ASN A 109 1.66 2.17 -6.56
C ASN A 109 0.95 1.12 -7.45
N GLY A 110 -0.14 0.53 -6.97
CA GLY A 110 -0.97 -0.41 -7.72
C GLY A 110 -2.00 0.29 -8.62
N PRO A 111 -2.54 -0.39 -9.66
CA PRO A 111 -3.58 0.17 -10.51
C PRO A 111 -4.92 0.31 -9.77
N VAL A 112 -5.74 1.28 -10.19
CA VAL A 112 -7.08 1.55 -9.59
C VAL A 112 -7.95 0.30 -9.57
N SER A 113 -7.92 -0.52 -10.62
CA SER A 113 -8.71 -1.77 -10.69
C SER A 113 -8.37 -2.76 -9.57
N LYS A 114 -7.07 -2.86 -9.20
CA LYS A 114 -6.64 -3.69 -8.06
C LYS A 114 -7.14 -3.14 -6.74
N MET A 115 -7.06 -1.82 -6.53
CA MET A 115 -7.60 -1.16 -5.33
C MET A 115 -9.11 -1.36 -5.21
N GLN A 116 -9.86 -1.16 -6.28
CA GLN A 116 -11.31 -1.39 -6.30
C GLN A 116 -11.67 -2.83 -5.93
N HIS A 117 -10.94 -3.80 -6.49
CA HIS A 117 -11.14 -5.22 -6.20
C HIS A 117 -10.84 -5.54 -4.73
N SER A 118 -9.66 -5.22 -4.25
CA SER A 118 -9.22 -5.55 -2.88
C SER A 118 -10.04 -4.84 -1.80
N LEU A 119 -10.31 -3.54 -1.98
CA LEU A 119 -11.16 -2.78 -1.06
C LEU A 119 -12.63 -3.19 -1.13
N GLY A 120 -13.09 -3.63 -2.31
CA GLY A 120 -14.43 -4.20 -2.49
C GLY A 120 -14.61 -5.50 -1.70
N LEU A 121 -13.68 -6.44 -1.86
CA LEU A 121 -13.69 -7.73 -1.14
C LEU A 121 -13.66 -7.55 0.38
N THR A 122 -12.89 -6.59 0.87
CA THR A 122 -12.74 -6.33 2.32
C THR A 122 -13.81 -5.41 2.90
N GLY A 123 -14.72 -4.88 2.06
CA GLY A 123 -15.78 -3.97 2.48
C GLY A 123 -15.28 -2.57 2.88
N LEU A 124 -14.06 -2.19 2.44
CA LEU A 124 -13.48 -0.89 2.73
C LEU A 124 -13.74 0.14 1.61
N LEU A 125 -14.08 -0.29 0.40
CA LEU A 125 -14.29 0.60 -0.75
C LEU A 125 -15.28 1.75 -0.49
N PRO A 126 -16.41 1.56 0.23
CA PRO A 126 -17.37 2.64 0.47
C PRO A 126 -16.80 3.85 1.23
N PHE A 127 -15.74 3.68 2.04
CA PHE A 127 -15.11 4.80 2.76
C PHE A 127 -14.37 5.75 1.83
N PHE A 128 -13.86 5.24 0.71
CA PHE A 128 -13.04 6.00 -0.23
C PHE A 128 -13.83 6.47 -1.45
N ALA A 129 -14.88 5.76 -1.85
CA ALA A 129 -15.63 6.00 -3.09
C ALA A 129 -14.68 6.03 -4.32
N GLU A 130 -14.63 7.15 -5.05
CA GLU A 130 -13.76 7.33 -6.22
C GLU A 130 -12.39 7.94 -5.89
N ARG A 131 -12.09 8.19 -4.61
CA ARG A 131 -10.83 8.83 -4.17
C ARG A 131 -9.70 7.80 -4.07
N LEU A 132 -9.40 7.16 -5.19
CA LEU A 132 -8.35 6.15 -5.36
C LEU A 132 -7.34 6.69 -6.37
N TYR A 133 -6.15 7.05 -5.91
CA TYR A 133 -5.10 7.65 -6.73
C TYR A 133 -3.97 6.66 -6.95
N SER A 134 -3.65 6.42 -8.21
CA SER A 134 -2.71 5.41 -8.65
C SER A 134 -1.46 6.03 -9.28
N GLY A 135 -0.30 5.45 -8.98
CA GLY A 135 0.92 5.80 -9.72
C GLY A 135 0.82 5.54 -11.22
N TYR A 136 -0.06 4.62 -11.65
CA TYR A 136 -0.32 4.36 -13.07
C TYR A 136 -1.01 5.52 -13.78
N ASP A 137 -1.87 6.27 -13.09
CA ASP A 137 -2.64 7.36 -13.70
C ASP A 137 -1.73 8.55 -14.05
N ILE A 138 -0.72 8.80 -13.22
CA ILE A 138 0.23 9.90 -13.41
C ILE A 138 1.60 9.45 -13.93
N GLN A 139 1.79 8.13 -14.17
CA GLN A 139 3.05 7.51 -14.59
C GLN A 139 4.23 7.87 -13.66
N CYS A 140 3.93 7.98 -12.36
CA CYS A 140 4.90 8.29 -11.32
C CYS A 140 4.56 7.53 -10.04
N TRP A 141 5.54 6.83 -9.48
CA TRP A 141 5.36 5.89 -8.36
C TRP A 141 6.14 6.34 -7.14
N LYS A 142 5.63 6.06 -5.95
CA LYS A 142 6.41 6.14 -4.71
C LYS A 142 7.73 5.38 -4.88
N PRO A 143 8.91 5.90 -4.50
CA PRO A 143 9.14 6.98 -3.52
C PRO A 143 9.09 8.42 -4.05
N ASP A 144 8.77 8.66 -5.32
CA ASP A 144 8.57 10.02 -5.80
C ASP A 144 7.33 10.64 -5.12
N PRO A 145 7.40 11.90 -4.64
CA PRO A 145 6.29 12.56 -3.96
C PRO A 145 5.15 12.99 -4.88
N ALA A 146 5.30 12.89 -6.20
CA ALA A 146 4.31 13.38 -7.17
C ALA A 146 2.91 12.80 -6.96
N LEU A 147 2.80 11.52 -6.58
CA LEU A 147 1.52 10.89 -6.28
C LEU A 147 0.84 11.50 -5.04
N ILE A 148 1.61 11.90 -4.04
CA ILE A 148 1.09 12.58 -2.83
C ILE A 148 0.55 13.96 -3.20
N TYR A 149 1.31 14.74 -4.00
CA TYR A 149 0.87 16.06 -4.46
C TYR A 149 -0.37 15.98 -5.35
N HIS A 150 -0.40 15.02 -6.28
CA HIS A 150 -1.56 14.77 -7.13
C HIS A 150 -2.81 14.46 -6.28
N ALA A 151 -2.70 13.54 -5.31
CA ALA A 151 -3.82 13.21 -4.43
C ALA A 151 -4.29 14.42 -3.60
N ALA A 152 -3.37 15.23 -3.08
CA ALA A 152 -3.72 16.46 -2.35
C ALA A 152 -4.49 17.45 -3.23
N GLU A 153 -4.03 17.65 -4.48
CA GLU A 153 -4.70 18.51 -5.48
C GLU A 153 -6.12 18.03 -5.79
N GLU A 154 -6.30 16.75 -6.08
CA GLU A 154 -7.61 16.13 -6.35
C GLU A 154 -8.55 16.20 -5.14
N MET A 155 -8.01 16.06 -3.93
CA MET A 155 -8.75 16.23 -2.67
C MET A 155 -9.02 17.69 -2.35
N LYS A 156 -8.44 18.64 -3.09
CA LYS A 156 -8.54 20.11 -2.88
C LYS A 156 -8.03 20.54 -1.50
N VAL A 157 -7.00 19.89 -1.02
CA VAL A 157 -6.34 20.13 0.26
C VAL A 157 -4.86 20.43 0.03
N ALA A 158 -4.30 21.41 0.73
CA ALA A 158 -2.88 21.67 0.68
C ALA A 158 -2.09 20.45 1.23
N ALA A 159 -1.01 20.04 0.58
CA ALA A 159 -0.28 18.82 0.95
C ALA A 159 0.17 18.83 2.42
N GLU A 160 0.62 19.98 2.94
CA GLU A 160 1.02 20.16 4.34
C GLU A 160 -0.11 20.00 5.37
N ARG A 161 -1.34 19.86 4.91
CA ARG A 161 -2.52 19.53 5.73
C ARG A 161 -2.98 18.09 5.58
N CYS A 162 -2.17 17.29 4.88
CA CYS A 162 -2.39 15.85 4.74
C CYS A 162 -1.46 15.07 5.68
N ILE A 163 -1.87 13.87 6.05
CA ILE A 163 -1.02 12.85 6.66
C ILE A 163 -1.10 11.58 5.84
N LEU A 164 -0.03 10.78 5.85
CA LEU A 164 0.04 9.51 5.16
C LEU A 164 0.13 8.35 6.15
N ILE A 165 -0.66 7.30 5.93
CA ILE A 165 -0.55 6.00 6.62
C ILE A 165 0.03 5.02 5.60
N GLU A 166 1.13 4.34 5.95
CA GLU A 166 1.94 3.60 4.98
C GLU A 166 2.72 2.47 5.68
N ASP A 167 2.92 1.33 5.02
CA ASP A 167 3.69 0.19 5.56
C ASP A 167 5.01 -0.07 4.82
N SER A 168 5.25 0.61 3.70
CA SER A 168 6.44 0.44 2.88
C SER A 168 7.48 1.55 3.08
N ALA A 169 8.76 1.21 2.88
CA ALA A 169 9.84 2.20 2.87
C ALA A 169 9.67 3.20 1.70
N ALA A 170 9.24 2.73 0.53
CA ALA A 170 9.04 3.58 -0.65
C ALA A 170 7.98 4.65 -0.41
N GLY A 171 6.82 4.26 0.14
CA GLY A 171 5.75 5.21 0.45
C GLY A 171 6.11 6.14 1.60
N THR A 172 6.80 5.64 2.63
CA THR A 172 7.32 6.49 3.71
C THR A 172 8.27 7.55 3.18
N HIS A 173 9.20 7.19 2.28
CA HIS A 173 10.09 8.16 1.64
C HIS A 173 9.35 9.16 0.76
N ALA A 174 8.28 8.75 0.06
CA ALA A 174 7.43 9.69 -0.69
C ALA A 174 6.79 10.73 0.22
N GLY A 175 6.24 10.32 1.38
CA GLY A 175 5.68 11.25 2.36
C GLY A 175 6.72 12.19 2.96
N ILE A 176 7.92 11.68 3.27
CA ILE A 176 9.05 12.50 3.73
C ILE A 176 9.42 13.54 2.66
N ALA A 177 9.55 13.12 1.40
CA ALA A 177 9.88 14.01 0.29
C ALA A 177 8.79 15.04 0.02
N ALA A 178 7.53 14.71 0.24
CA ALA A 178 6.40 15.63 0.20
C ALA A 178 6.32 16.59 1.40
N GLY A 179 7.13 16.38 2.44
CA GLY A 179 7.15 17.21 3.65
C GLY A 179 5.95 16.99 4.57
N ILE A 180 5.23 15.88 4.46
CA ILE A 180 4.04 15.58 5.26
C ILE A 180 4.32 14.58 6.38
N PRO A 181 3.55 14.60 7.49
CA PRO A 181 3.67 13.57 8.51
C PRO A 181 3.29 12.18 7.97
N VAL A 182 4.13 11.18 8.28
CA VAL A 182 3.91 9.78 7.91
C VAL A 182 3.74 8.95 9.17
N TYR A 183 2.67 8.16 9.20
CA TYR A 183 2.46 7.10 10.18
C TYR A 183 2.86 5.78 9.51
N TYR A 184 4.04 5.29 9.89
CA TYR A 184 4.65 4.11 9.29
C TYR A 184 4.22 2.85 10.03
N TYR A 185 3.42 2.02 9.39
CA TYR A 185 2.90 0.77 9.93
C TYR A 185 3.96 -0.33 9.88
N CYS A 186 4.45 -0.74 11.04
CA CYS A 186 5.58 -1.67 11.19
C CYS A 186 5.17 -2.99 11.87
N ALA A 187 3.96 -3.49 11.64
CA ALA A 187 3.53 -4.78 12.20
C ALA A 187 4.28 -5.97 11.59
N ASP A 188 4.75 -5.85 10.34
CA ASP A 188 5.59 -6.87 9.72
C ASP A 188 7.02 -6.78 10.25
N PRO A 189 7.58 -7.89 10.82
CA PRO A 189 8.93 -7.92 11.36
C PRO A 189 10.03 -7.71 10.29
N HIS A 190 9.70 -7.83 9.01
CA HIS A 190 10.64 -7.56 7.92
C HIS A 190 10.74 -6.06 7.58
N ASN A 191 9.82 -5.23 8.06
CA ASN A 191 9.88 -3.79 7.87
C ASN A 191 11.02 -3.19 8.69
N GLN A 192 11.95 -2.51 8.02
CA GLN A 192 13.09 -1.86 8.69
C GLN A 192 12.63 -0.52 9.30
N PRO A 193 13.08 -0.18 10.51
CA PRO A 193 12.75 1.10 11.13
C PRO A 193 13.23 2.29 10.28
N ILE A 194 12.39 3.32 10.15
CA ILE A 194 12.73 4.58 9.49
C ILE A 194 12.68 5.71 10.51
N HIS A 195 13.83 6.25 10.87
CA HIS A 195 13.96 7.33 11.84
C HIS A 195 14.03 8.68 11.14
N HIS A 196 12.94 9.44 11.17
CA HIS A 196 12.85 10.78 10.59
C HIS A 196 11.86 11.64 11.40
N PRO A 197 12.05 12.98 11.54
CA PRO A 197 11.15 13.85 12.31
C PRO A 197 9.67 13.82 11.86
N LEU A 198 9.42 13.52 10.59
CA LEU A 198 8.07 13.40 10.04
C LEU A 198 7.46 11.99 10.21
N VAL A 199 8.24 11.00 10.64
CA VAL A 199 7.79 9.60 10.72
C VAL A 199 7.44 9.23 12.17
N THR A 200 6.25 8.68 12.34
CA THR A 200 5.80 8.03 13.58
C THR A 200 5.56 6.56 13.28
N MET A 201 6.37 5.67 13.86
CA MET A 201 6.19 4.22 13.71
C MET A 201 5.09 3.73 14.65
N PHE A 202 4.29 2.78 14.17
CA PHE A 202 3.24 2.10 14.95
C PHE A 202 3.03 0.69 14.39
N ASP A 203 2.40 -0.20 15.15
CA ASP A 203 2.21 -1.62 14.80
C ASP A 203 0.76 -2.10 14.93
N ASP A 204 -0.16 -1.22 15.31
CA ASP A 204 -1.59 -1.51 15.43
C ASP A 204 -2.43 -0.30 14.99
N MET A 205 -3.33 -0.48 14.03
CA MET A 205 -4.21 0.58 13.55
C MET A 205 -5.02 1.27 14.65
N ARG A 206 -5.30 0.56 15.74
CA ARG A 206 -6.03 1.07 16.91
C ARG A 206 -5.25 2.11 17.71
N GLN A 207 -3.94 2.24 17.51
CA GLN A 207 -3.11 3.25 18.16
C GLN A 207 -3.26 4.65 17.53
N LEU A 208 -3.65 4.71 16.26
CA LEU A 208 -3.65 5.97 15.49
C LEU A 208 -4.51 7.08 16.13
N PRO A 209 -5.73 6.83 16.65
CA PRO A 209 -6.51 7.87 17.30
C PRO A 209 -5.79 8.53 18.48
N ASP A 210 -5.07 7.76 19.28
CA ASP A 210 -4.31 8.28 20.43
C ASP A 210 -3.05 9.03 19.98
N LEU A 211 -2.36 8.52 18.98
CA LEU A 211 -1.19 9.19 18.38
C LEU A 211 -1.56 10.54 17.77
N TRP A 212 -2.73 10.65 17.12
CA TRP A 212 -3.23 11.91 16.57
C TRP A 212 -3.65 12.88 17.66
N ARG A 213 -4.33 12.39 18.69
CA ARG A 213 -4.74 13.19 19.84
C ARG A 213 -3.53 13.75 20.60
N ALA A 214 -2.45 12.98 20.73
CA ALA A 214 -1.20 13.44 21.35
C ALA A 214 -0.54 14.61 20.57
N ARG A 215 -0.83 14.75 19.27
CA ARG A 215 -0.43 15.90 18.45
C ARG A 215 -1.43 17.07 18.48
N GLY A 216 -2.53 16.93 19.22
CA GLY A 216 -3.59 17.94 19.28
C GLY A 216 -4.48 17.95 18.03
N TRP A 217 -4.51 16.89 17.23
CA TRP A 217 -5.34 16.77 16.05
C TRP A 217 -6.69 16.12 16.37
N GLN A 218 -7.77 16.77 15.91
CA GLN A 218 -9.13 16.24 16.04
C GLN A 218 -9.52 15.55 14.72
N ILE A 219 -9.10 14.31 14.56
CA ILE A 219 -9.29 13.52 13.34
C ILE A 219 -10.47 12.56 13.47
N THR A 220 -10.71 12.04 14.66
CA THR A 220 -11.80 11.11 14.93
C THR A 220 -13.03 11.79 15.51
N GLN A 221 -14.20 11.21 15.28
CA GLN A 221 -15.44 11.58 15.95
C GLN A 221 -15.29 11.35 17.46
N SER A 222 -15.82 12.29 18.27
CA SER A 222 -15.84 12.18 19.74
C SER A 222 -16.90 11.21 20.23
#